data_1b3c01e601401c7e273efc9a19b89ef6
#
_entry.id   1b3c01e601401c7e273efc9a19b89ef6
#
_cell.length_a   1.000
_cell.length_b   1.000
_cell.length_c   1.000
_cell.angle_alpha   90.00
_cell.angle_beta   90.00
_cell.angle_gamma   90.00
#
_symmetry.space_group_name_H-M   'P 1'
#
loop_
_entity.id
_entity.type
_entity.pdbx_description
1 polymer ?
#
loop_
_entity_poly.entity_id
_entity_poly.type
_entity_poly.pdbx_seq_one_letter_code
_entity_poly.pdbx_strand_id
1 'polypeptide(L)'
;MVELKLGYKASAEQFDPRELVELGVLAEEHGMDSAWVSDHFNPWRHEGGHSPFALSWMTAVGERTQRMVLGTSVLTPTFRYNPAVIAQAFATMGCLYPGRVVLGVGTGEALNEIATGAIVEWPDFKERFARLRESVKLMRELWWGERVDFDGEYFQLKGASIYDVPEGGVPVYIGAGGPVVAKYAGRAGDGFICTSGKGEELYTEKLLPAVAEGAAAAGRDLSAVDKL
;
A
#
# COMPACT_ATOMS: atom_id res chain seq x y z
N MET A 1 24.70 -5.13 -11.27
CA MET A 1 23.63 -6.14 -11.30
C MET A 1 22.59 -5.68 -10.32
N VAL A 2 21.31 -5.68 -10.70
CA VAL A 2 20.23 -5.42 -9.74
C VAL A 2 20.12 -6.68 -8.85
N GLU A 3 20.24 -6.52 -7.55
CA GLU A 3 20.05 -7.60 -6.59
C GLU A 3 18.57 -7.96 -6.55
N LEU A 4 18.24 -9.22 -6.81
CA LEU A 4 16.87 -9.71 -6.70
C LEU A 4 16.53 -9.92 -5.22
N LYS A 5 15.46 -9.28 -4.76
CA LYS A 5 14.92 -9.45 -3.42
C LYS A 5 13.72 -10.39 -3.45
N LEU A 6 13.60 -11.25 -2.45
CA LEU A 6 12.51 -12.19 -2.33
C LEU A 6 11.51 -11.73 -1.28
N GLY A 7 10.23 -11.66 -1.66
CA GLY A 7 9.16 -11.28 -0.77
C GLY A 7 8.16 -12.40 -0.51
N TYR A 8 7.69 -12.54 0.73
CA TYR A 8 6.58 -13.38 1.10
C TYR A 8 5.25 -12.65 0.88
N LYS A 9 4.36 -13.21 0.06
CA LYS A 9 2.99 -12.71 -0.06
C LYS A 9 2.12 -13.36 1.02
N ALA A 10 1.86 -12.61 2.09
CA ALA A 10 1.00 -13.02 3.18
C ALA A 10 -0.48 -12.91 2.75
N SER A 11 -1.08 -14.05 2.38
CA SER A 11 -2.48 -14.12 1.97
C SER A 11 -3.36 -14.16 3.21
N ALA A 12 -3.89 -13.02 3.59
CA ALA A 12 -4.74 -12.86 4.76
C ALA A 12 -6.06 -13.65 4.65
N GLU A 13 -6.47 -14.00 3.44
CA GLU A 13 -7.72 -14.72 3.17
C GLU A 13 -7.63 -16.23 3.44
N GLN A 14 -6.41 -16.78 3.57
CA GLN A 14 -6.17 -18.22 3.64
C GLN A 14 -5.84 -18.74 5.04
N PHE A 15 -5.35 -17.88 5.92
CA PHE A 15 -4.81 -18.28 7.22
C PHE A 15 -5.46 -17.50 8.36
N ASP A 16 -5.66 -18.16 9.50
CA ASP A 16 -6.09 -17.44 10.70
C ASP A 16 -5.03 -16.42 11.16
N PRO A 17 -5.40 -15.43 11.97
CA PRO A 17 -4.49 -14.34 12.34
C PRO A 17 -3.20 -14.81 13.02
N ARG A 18 -3.27 -15.86 13.85
CA ARG A 18 -2.10 -16.36 14.58
C ARG A 18 -1.16 -17.12 13.65
N GLU A 19 -1.73 -18.02 12.85
CA GLU A 19 -0.96 -18.78 11.86
C GLU A 19 -0.28 -17.83 10.86
N LEU A 20 -1.00 -16.80 10.38
CA LEU A 20 -0.42 -15.83 9.44
C LEU A 20 0.75 -15.05 10.05
N VAL A 21 0.73 -14.75 11.36
CA VAL A 21 1.87 -14.13 12.06
C VAL A 21 3.06 -15.09 12.12
N GLU A 22 2.84 -16.37 12.47
CA GLU A 22 3.91 -17.38 12.51
C GLU A 22 4.55 -17.56 11.11
N LEU A 23 3.75 -17.60 10.05
CA LEU A 23 4.25 -17.65 8.68
C LEU A 23 5.07 -16.41 8.28
N GLY A 24 4.68 -15.23 8.75
CA GLY A 24 5.45 -14.01 8.56
C GLY A 24 6.83 -14.05 9.25
N VAL A 25 6.89 -14.55 10.48
CA VAL A 25 8.15 -14.73 11.21
C VAL A 25 9.02 -15.77 10.53
N LEU A 26 8.45 -16.91 10.16
CA LEU A 26 9.13 -17.99 9.45
C LEU A 26 9.74 -17.51 8.12
N ALA A 27 9.07 -16.61 7.41
CA ALA A 27 9.59 -16.03 6.18
C ALA A 27 10.93 -15.30 6.41
N GLU A 28 11.03 -14.51 7.47
CA GLU A 28 12.31 -13.85 7.82
C GLU A 28 13.39 -14.87 8.21
N GLU A 29 13.06 -15.88 9.01
CA GLU A 29 13.99 -16.94 9.42
C GLU A 29 14.55 -17.69 8.20
N HIS A 30 13.78 -17.81 7.13
CA HIS A 30 14.20 -18.45 5.88
C HIS A 30 14.77 -17.47 4.83
N GLY A 31 15.10 -16.27 5.23
CA GLY A 31 15.87 -15.34 4.41
C GLY A 31 15.05 -14.45 3.47
N MET A 32 13.72 -14.38 3.61
CA MET A 32 12.94 -13.42 2.83
C MET A 32 13.31 -11.97 3.19
N ASP A 33 13.33 -11.10 2.20
CA ASP A 33 13.67 -9.68 2.34
C ASP A 33 12.48 -8.82 2.75
N SER A 34 11.26 -9.27 2.40
CA SER A 34 10.03 -8.53 2.66
C SER A 34 8.82 -9.43 2.84
N ALA A 35 7.78 -8.90 3.49
CA ALA A 35 6.46 -9.55 3.53
C ALA A 35 5.35 -8.53 3.22
N TRP A 36 4.39 -8.96 2.40
CA TRP A 36 3.34 -8.11 1.86
C TRP A 36 1.97 -8.71 2.14
N VAL A 37 1.18 -8.05 2.96
CA VAL A 37 -0.14 -8.53 3.37
C VAL A 37 -1.26 -7.90 2.54
N SER A 38 -2.27 -8.69 2.19
CA SER A 38 -3.53 -8.19 1.65
C SER A 38 -4.38 -7.53 2.74
N ASP A 39 -5.15 -6.51 2.36
CA ASP A 39 -6.03 -5.79 3.28
C ASP A 39 -7.47 -5.90 2.80
N HIS A 40 -8.10 -7.02 3.14
CA HIS A 40 -9.49 -7.30 2.83
C HIS A 40 -10.36 -7.24 4.09
N PHE A 41 -11.61 -6.79 3.94
CA PHE A 41 -12.63 -6.90 4.96
C PHE A 41 -13.38 -8.23 4.84
N ASN A 42 -13.72 -8.61 3.60
CA ASN A 42 -14.28 -9.91 3.28
C ASN A 42 -13.28 -10.75 2.49
N PRO A 43 -13.12 -12.05 2.82
CA PRO A 43 -12.37 -12.96 1.97
C PRO A 43 -13.12 -13.22 0.65
N TRP A 44 -12.40 -13.60 -0.39
CA TRP A 44 -13.01 -14.00 -1.67
C TRP A 44 -13.88 -15.25 -1.56
N ARG A 45 -13.66 -16.09 -0.53
CA ARG A 45 -14.45 -17.26 -0.20
C ARG A 45 -14.82 -17.20 1.28
N HIS A 46 -16.11 -17.29 1.60
CA HIS A 46 -16.57 -17.24 2.97
C HIS A 46 -16.33 -18.56 3.73
N GLU A 47 -16.46 -19.71 3.04
CA GLU A 47 -16.21 -21.00 3.66
C GLU A 47 -14.69 -21.22 3.86
N GLY A 48 -14.28 -21.37 5.11
CA GLY A 48 -12.87 -21.48 5.49
C GLY A 48 -12.03 -20.25 5.19
N GLY A 49 -12.68 -19.11 4.91
CA GLY A 49 -11.98 -17.87 4.65
C GLY A 49 -11.65 -17.08 5.90
N HIS A 50 -10.57 -16.34 5.86
CA HIS A 50 -10.09 -15.44 6.90
C HIS A 50 -9.96 -14.01 6.36
N SER A 51 -9.86 -13.03 7.25
CA SER A 51 -9.62 -11.64 6.88
C SER A 51 -9.02 -10.85 8.05
N PRO A 52 -7.85 -11.24 8.56
CA PRO A 52 -7.19 -10.49 9.61
C PRO A 52 -6.84 -9.08 9.14
N PHE A 53 -6.98 -8.11 10.04
CA PHE A 53 -6.71 -6.71 9.76
C PHE A 53 -5.21 -6.51 9.48
N ALA A 54 -4.88 -5.99 8.29
CA ALA A 54 -3.51 -5.92 7.80
C ALA A 54 -2.56 -5.15 8.74
N LEU A 55 -3.00 -4.02 9.31
CA LEU A 55 -2.16 -3.20 10.18
C LEU A 55 -1.83 -3.91 11.51
N SER A 56 -2.80 -4.65 12.06
CA SER A 56 -2.57 -5.45 13.26
C SER A 56 -1.56 -6.57 12.99
N TRP A 57 -1.67 -7.23 11.83
CA TRP A 57 -0.73 -8.25 11.41
C TRP A 57 0.68 -7.67 11.22
N MET A 58 0.81 -6.54 10.50
CA MET A 58 2.09 -5.87 10.29
C MET A 58 2.78 -5.52 11.62
N THR A 59 2.02 -5.01 12.58
CA THR A 59 2.55 -4.70 13.92
C THR A 59 3.02 -5.96 14.64
N ALA A 60 2.21 -7.04 14.65
CA ALA A 60 2.56 -8.28 15.33
C ALA A 60 3.80 -8.97 14.73
N VAL A 61 3.94 -8.95 13.40
CA VAL A 61 5.14 -9.47 12.71
C VAL A 61 6.33 -8.55 12.92
N GLY A 62 6.11 -7.23 12.87
CA GLY A 62 7.15 -6.22 13.07
C GLY A 62 7.89 -6.37 14.41
N GLU A 63 7.14 -6.64 15.50
CA GLU A 63 7.69 -6.88 16.84
C GLU A 63 8.51 -8.18 16.94
N ARG A 64 8.24 -9.14 16.07
CA ARG A 64 8.87 -10.47 16.10
C ARG A 64 9.96 -10.66 15.04
N THR A 65 10.18 -9.66 14.20
CA THR A 65 11.18 -9.67 13.10
C THR A 65 12.13 -8.49 13.23
N GLN A 66 13.35 -8.58 12.63
CA GLN A 66 14.37 -7.56 12.84
C GLN A 66 14.79 -6.82 11.55
N ARG A 67 14.68 -7.45 10.38
CA ARG A 67 15.22 -6.89 9.13
C ARG A 67 14.24 -6.81 7.99
N MET A 68 13.23 -7.69 7.96
CA MET A 68 12.29 -7.82 6.85
C MET A 68 11.44 -6.56 6.69
N VAL A 69 11.32 -6.07 5.47
CA VAL A 69 10.40 -4.99 5.11
C VAL A 69 8.96 -5.50 5.14
N LEU A 70 8.07 -4.74 5.74
CA LEU A 70 6.65 -5.05 5.88
C LEU A 70 5.81 -4.05 5.09
N GLY A 71 4.89 -4.54 4.28
CA GLY A 71 4.03 -3.66 3.50
C GLY A 71 2.64 -4.24 3.23
N THR A 72 1.73 -3.37 2.81
CA THR A 72 0.43 -3.78 2.29
C THR A 72 0.48 -3.98 0.77
N SER A 73 -0.19 -5.03 0.28
CA SER A 73 -0.31 -5.27 -1.17
C SER A 73 -1.74 -5.73 -1.51
N VAL A 74 -2.68 -4.79 -1.56
CA VAL A 74 -2.58 -3.37 -1.28
C VAL A 74 -3.70 -2.94 -0.34
N LEU A 75 -3.53 -1.80 0.34
CA LEU A 75 -4.57 -1.16 1.14
C LEU A 75 -5.29 -0.09 0.30
N THR A 76 -6.57 0.16 0.58
CA THR A 76 -7.36 1.20 -0.11
C THR A 76 -7.67 2.35 0.84
N PRO A 77 -6.93 3.47 0.80
CA PRO A 77 -7.07 4.56 1.77
C PRO A 77 -8.14 5.60 1.37
N THR A 78 -9.25 5.18 0.75
CA THR A 78 -10.14 6.13 0.08
C THR A 78 -11.61 6.03 0.44
N PHE A 79 -12.05 4.91 1.05
CA PHE A 79 -13.44 4.67 1.38
C PHE A 79 -13.61 4.26 2.86
N ARG A 80 -13.37 2.98 3.19
CA ARG A 80 -13.51 2.51 4.58
C ARG A 80 -12.47 3.10 5.54
N TYR A 81 -11.40 3.65 5.01
CA TYR A 81 -10.39 4.35 5.79
C TYR A 81 -10.38 5.85 5.49
N ASN A 82 -10.17 6.64 6.52
CA ASN A 82 -9.76 8.03 6.35
C ASN A 82 -8.25 8.09 6.07
N PRO A 83 -7.79 8.74 4.98
CA PRO A 83 -6.36 8.77 4.64
C PRO A 83 -5.48 9.43 5.72
N ALA A 84 -5.98 10.37 6.51
CA ALA A 84 -5.22 10.96 7.61
C ALA A 84 -4.98 9.94 8.73
N VAL A 85 -5.95 9.06 9.00
CA VAL A 85 -5.80 7.97 10.00
C VAL A 85 -4.80 6.93 9.51
N ILE A 86 -4.84 6.58 8.21
CA ILE A 86 -3.84 5.69 7.60
C ILE A 86 -2.44 6.33 7.64
N ALA A 87 -2.33 7.62 7.34
CA ALA A 87 -1.05 8.34 7.46
C ALA A 87 -0.48 8.24 8.87
N GLN A 88 -1.31 8.45 9.91
CA GLN A 88 -0.91 8.33 11.31
C GLN A 88 -0.48 6.89 11.65
N ALA A 89 -1.26 5.89 11.26
CA ALA A 89 -0.96 4.49 11.56
C ALA A 89 0.38 4.05 10.95
N PHE A 90 0.63 4.40 9.68
CA PHE A 90 1.87 4.06 9.01
C PHE A 90 3.06 4.87 9.54
N ALA A 91 2.87 6.13 9.93
CA ALA A 91 3.91 6.91 10.59
C ALA A 91 4.30 6.26 11.93
N THR A 92 3.32 5.85 12.75
CA THR A 92 3.57 5.14 14.00
C THR A 92 4.37 3.85 13.77
N MET A 93 3.93 3.00 12.83
CA MET A 93 4.66 1.77 12.48
C MET A 93 6.07 2.08 11.94
N GLY A 94 6.23 3.16 11.16
CA GLY A 94 7.53 3.60 10.66
C GLY A 94 8.50 4.03 11.78
N CYS A 95 7.98 4.62 12.86
CA CYS A 95 8.76 4.94 14.06
C CYS A 95 9.11 3.69 14.88
N LEU A 96 8.18 2.72 14.97
CA LEU A 96 8.42 1.44 15.65
C LEU A 96 9.43 0.57 14.91
N TYR A 97 9.39 0.57 13.58
CA TYR A 97 10.22 -0.28 12.70
C TYR A 97 10.95 0.55 11.64
N PRO A 98 11.95 1.37 12.02
CA PRO A 98 12.60 2.31 11.10
C PRO A 98 13.15 1.64 9.85
N GLY A 99 12.81 2.19 8.68
CA GLY A 99 13.24 1.70 7.37
C GLY A 99 12.59 0.38 6.90
N ARG A 100 11.62 -0.15 7.66
CA ARG A 100 11.02 -1.47 7.40
C ARG A 100 9.54 -1.42 7.02
N VAL A 101 8.93 -0.25 6.93
CA VAL A 101 7.50 -0.11 6.68
C VAL A 101 7.23 0.57 5.33
N VAL A 102 6.38 -0.04 4.53
CA VAL A 102 5.94 0.49 3.23
C VAL A 102 4.42 0.49 3.13
N LEU A 103 3.84 1.60 2.71
CA LEU A 103 2.42 1.70 2.42
C LEU A 103 2.14 1.37 0.96
N GLY A 104 1.67 0.15 0.68
CA GLY A 104 1.17 -0.22 -0.64
C GLY A 104 -0.31 0.13 -0.78
N VAL A 105 -0.68 0.93 -1.79
CA VAL A 105 -2.04 1.44 -1.99
C VAL A 105 -2.62 1.10 -3.34
N GLY A 106 -3.94 0.96 -3.40
CA GLY A 106 -4.70 0.67 -4.62
C GLY A 106 -6.02 1.43 -4.70
N THR A 107 -6.69 1.30 -5.85
CA THR A 107 -7.99 1.98 -6.12
C THR A 107 -9.20 1.31 -5.49
N GLY A 108 -9.00 0.19 -4.79
CA GLY A 108 -10.04 -0.53 -4.05
C GLY A 108 -10.79 -1.60 -4.84
N GLU A 109 -11.58 -2.35 -4.09
CA GLU A 109 -12.47 -3.41 -4.58
C GLU A 109 -13.86 -3.28 -3.94
N ALA A 110 -14.90 -3.45 -4.77
CA ALA A 110 -16.29 -3.37 -4.33
C ALA A 110 -16.62 -4.33 -3.18
N LEU A 111 -16.04 -5.54 -3.22
CA LEU A 111 -16.20 -6.58 -2.19
C LEU A 111 -15.96 -6.07 -0.77
N ASN A 112 -14.96 -5.22 -0.59
CA ASN A 112 -14.56 -4.72 0.71
C ASN A 112 -15.31 -3.44 1.10
N GLU A 113 -15.39 -2.49 0.19
CA GLU A 113 -15.84 -1.14 0.50
C GLU A 113 -17.36 -1.05 0.67
N ILE A 114 -18.14 -1.84 -0.11
CA ILE A 114 -19.59 -1.95 0.03
C ILE A 114 -19.93 -2.74 1.30
N ALA A 115 -19.23 -3.84 1.58
CA ALA A 115 -19.51 -4.68 2.74
C ALA A 115 -19.33 -3.95 4.08
N THR A 116 -18.43 -2.98 4.15
CA THR A 116 -18.24 -2.14 5.35
C THR A 116 -19.27 -1.02 5.48
N GLY A 117 -20.14 -0.81 4.48
CA GLY A 117 -21.06 0.32 4.44
C GLY A 117 -20.37 1.67 4.19
N ALA A 118 -19.11 1.67 3.83
CA ALA A 118 -18.37 2.91 3.53
C ALA A 118 -18.94 3.62 2.30
N ILE A 119 -19.49 2.87 1.37
CA ILE A 119 -20.21 3.34 0.18
C ILE A 119 -21.39 2.42 -0.14
N VAL A 120 -22.41 2.96 -0.81
CA VAL A 120 -23.58 2.19 -1.23
C VAL A 120 -23.41 1.64 -2.63
N GLU A 121 -22.86 2.45 -3.55
CA GLU A 121 -22.60 2.09 -4.93
C GLU A 121 -21.12 2.19 -5.25
N TRP A 122 -20.62 1.24 -6.05
CA TRP A 122 -19.22 1.24 -6.46
C TRP A 122 -18.95 2.34 -7.48
N PRO A 123 -18.10 3.35 -7.17
CA PRO A 123 -17.82 4.44 -8.09
C PRO A 123 -17.09 3.95 -9.34
N ASP A 124 -17.15 4.74 -10.40
CA ASP A 124 -16.38 4.48 -11.61
C ASP A 124 -14.86 4.57 -11.36
N PHE A 125 -14.08 4.12 -12.34
CA PHE A 125 -12.62 4.12 -12.22
C PHE A 125 -12.04 5.53 -12.09
N LYS A 126 -12.64 6.52 -12.75
CA LYS A 126 -12.15 7.90 -12.74
C LYS A 126 -12.21 8.49 -11.33
N GLU A 127 -13.34 8.31 -10.65
CA GLU A 127 -13.52 8.76 -9.27
C GLU A 127 -12.58 8.02 -8.31
N ARG A 128 -12.55 6.69 -8.37
CA ARG A 128 -11.70 5.88 -7.50
C ARG A 128 -10.22 6.25 -7.64
N PHE A 129 -9.77 6.50 -8.87
CA PHE A 129 -8.40 6.91 -9.13
C PHE A 129 -8.14 8.37 -8.68
N ALA A 130 -9.11 9.26 -8.82
CA ALA A 130 -9.00 10.63 -8.31
C ALA A 130 -8.85 10.64 -6.78
N ARG A 131 -9.69 9.88 -6.06
CA ARG A 131 -9.59 9.67 -4.61
C ARG A 131 -8.23 9.11 -4.18
N LEU A 132 -7.71 8.10 -4.89
CA LEU A 132 -6.38 7.54 -4.59
C LEU A 132 -5.29 8.61 -4.72
N ARG A 133 -5.29 9.39 -5.80
CA ARG A 133 -4.28 10.44 -5.99
C ARG A 133 -4.35 11.50 -4.90
N GLU A 134 -5.56 11.89 -4.52
CA GLU A 134 -5.79 12.89 -3.49
C GLU A 134 -5.37 12.37 -2.11
N SER A 135 -5.70 11.11 -1.79
CA SER A 135 -5.28 10.48 -0.52
C SER A 135 -3.77 10.37 -0.39
N VAL A 136 -3.06 9.98 -1.46
CA VAL A 136 -1.58 9.92 -1.46
C VAL A 136 -0.97 11.30 -1.24
N LYS A 137 -1.52 12.33 -1.90
CA LYS A 137 -1.07 13.71 -1.70
C LYS A 137 -1.27 14.15 -0.25
N LEU A 138 -2.48 13.94 0.29
CA LEU A 138 -2.83 14.30 1.67
C LEU A 138 -1.93 13.60 2.69
N MET A 139 -1.70 12.29 2.55
CA MET A 139 -0.83 11.53 3.45
C MET A 139 0.60 12.07 3.44
N ARG A 140 1.15 12.38 2.27
CA ARG A 140 2.49 12.98 2.15
C ARG A 140 2.56 14.36 2.78
N GLU A 141 1.56 15.20 2.57
CA GLU A 141 1.53 16.51 3.22
C GLU A 141 1.53 16.39 4.75
N LEU A 142 0.81 15.42 5.32
CA LEU A 142 0.81 15.15 6.76
C LEU A 142 2.17 14.65 7.31
N TRP A 143 2.94 13.91 6.51
CA TRP A 143 4.27 13.43 6.94
C TRP A 143 5.36 14.48 6.82
N TRP A 144 5.16 15.52 6.01
CA TRP A 144 6.17 16.57 5.79
C TRP A 144 5.82 17.92 6.42
N GLY A 145 4.54 18.14 6.74
CA GLY A 145 4.04 19.40 7.26
C GLY A 145 3.88 19.40 8.78
N GLU A 146 4.24 20.52 9.42
CA GLU A 146 4.01 20.69 10.86
C GLU A 146 2.52 20.86 11.19
N ARG A 147 1.78 21.56 10.32
CA ARG A 147 0.35 21.81 10.44
C ARG A 147 -0.26 21.93 9.05
N VAL A 148 -1.18 21.03 8.72
CA VAL A 148 -1.73 20.87 7.39
C VAL A 148 -3.20 21.29 7.35
N ASP A 149 -3.50 22.23 6.46
CA ASP A 149 -4.84 22.51 5.96
C ASP A 149 -4.91 21.91 4.54
N PHE A 150 -5.86 21.03 4.29
CA PHE A 150 -6.04 20.38 2.99
C PHE A 150 -7.48 20.59 2.51
N ASP A 151 -7.65 21.18 1.35
CA ASP A 151 -8.95 21.44 0.72
C ASP A 151 -9.02 20.71 -0.63
N GLY A 152 -9.32 19.41 -0.54
CA GLY A 152 -9.45 18.53 -1.70
C GLY A 152 -10.90 18.37 -2.14
N GLU A 153 -11.10 17.69 -3.26
CA GLU A 153 -12.43 17.34 -3.77
C GLU A 153 -13.11 16.29 -2.87
N TYR A 154 -12.34 15.34 -2.34
CA TYR A 154 -12.84 14.19 -1.57
C TYR A 154 -12.45 14.24 -0.09
N PHE A 155 -11.37 14.88 0.26
CA PHE A 155 -10.86 14.93 1.62
C PHE A 155 -10.52 16.36 2.03
N GLN A 156 -10.87 16.71 3.27
CA GLN A 156 -10.55 18.00 3.85
C GLN A 156 -9.89 17.82 5.22
N LEU A 157 -8.87 18.60 5.49
CA LEU A 157 -8.23 18.70 6.81
C LEU A 157 -8.16 20.17 7.23
N LYS A 158 -8.24 20.40 8.54
CA LYS A 158 -8.04 21.73 9.11
C LYS A 158 -7.13 21.66 10.31
N GLY A 159 -5.95 22.26 10.18
CA GLY A 159 -4.96 22.34 11.25
C GLY A 159 -4.50 20.97 11.74
N ALA A 160 -4.42 19.97 10.87
CA ALA A 160 -4.05 18.61 11.22
C ALA A 160 -2.52 18.46 11.37
N SER A 161 -2.09 17.64 12.33
CA SER A 161 -0.67 17.32 12.55
C SER A 161 -0.51 15.85 12.94
N ILE A 162 0.54 15.20 12.46
CA ILE A 162 1.03 13.93 12.97
C ILE A 162 2.30 14.21 13.75
N TYR A 163 2.36 13.80 15.02
CA TYR A 163 3.44 14.18 15.93
C TYR A 163 4.65 13.23 15.85
N ASP A 164 4.40 11.96 15.56
CA ASP A 164 5.44 10.95 15.45
C ASP A 164 5.51 10.49 13.99
N VAL A 165 6.51 11.00 13.26
CA VAL A 165 6.75 10.69 11.85
C VAL A 165 8.18 10.17 11.71
N PRO A 166 8.41 9.04 11.01
CA PRO A 166 9.76 8.57 10.78
C PRO A 166 10.54 9.51 9.87
N GLU A 167 11.85 9.57 10.06
CA GLU A 167 12.73 10.36 9.19
C GLU A 167 12.54 9.93 7.73
N GLY A 168 12.29 10.89 6.84
CA GLY A 168 12.02 10.63 5.42
C GLY A 168 10.57 10.24 5.11
N GLY A 169 9.65 10.21 6.09
CA GLY A 169 8.27 9.80 5.90
C GLY A 169 8.11 8.29 5.67
N VAL A 170 7.00 7.89 5.08
CA VAL A 170 6.70 6.49 4.75
C VAL A 170 6.70 6.30 3.23
N PRO A 171 7.48 5.35 2.69
CA PRO A 171 7.43 5.02 1.26
C PRO A 171 6.03 4.55 0.83
N VAL A 172 5.54 5.07 -0.29
CA VAL A 172 4.23 4.73 -0.86
C VAL A 172 4.40 3.99 -2.17
N TYR A 173 3.99 2.73 -2.19
CA TYR A 173 3.96 1.90 -3.40
C TYR A 173 2.56 1.87 -3.99
N ILE A 174 2.46 2.02 -5.30
CA ILE A 174 1.18 2.09 -6.02
C ILE A 174 0.90 0.77 -6.73
N GLY A 175 -0.18 0.10 -6.33
CA GLY A 175 -0.66 -1.12 -6.99
C GLY A 175 -1.39 -0.80 -8.28
N ALA A 176 -0.98 -1.40 -9.39
CA ALA A 176 -1.58 -1.17 -10.69
C ALA A 176 -1.82 -2.48 -11.47
N GLY A 177 -3.06 -2.62 -11.95
CA GLY A 177 -3.46 -3.65 -12.92
C GLY A 177 -3.65 -3.10 -14.34
N GLY A 178 -3.32 -1.82 -14.59
CA GLY A 178 -3.45 -1.18 -15.89
C GLY A 178 -2.53 0.03 -16.06
N PRO A 179 -2.28 0.46 -17.31
CA PRO A 179 -1.24 1.44 -17.64
C PRO A 179 -1.48 2.84 -17.04
N VAL A 180 -2.72 3.24 -16.82
CA VAL A 180 -3.04 4.57 -16.26
C VAL A 180 -2.52 4.70 -14.82
N VAL A 181 -2.76 3.69 -13.98
CA VAL A 181 -2.29 3.68 -12.60
C VAL A 181 -0.79 3.38 -12.54
N ALA A 182 -0.27 2.52 -13.43
CA ALA A 182 1.16 2.26 -13.55
C ALA A 182 1.95 3.55 -13.90
N LYS A 183 1.43 4.37 -14.82
CA LYS A 183 2.01 5.69 -15.12
C LYS A 183 2.01 6.61 -13.89
N TYR A 184 0.96 6.58 -13.08
CA TYR A 184 0.91 7.33 -11.83
C TYR A 184 1.93 6.80 -10.80
N ALA A 185 2.12 5.48 -10.72
CA ALA A 185 3.15 4.88 -9.87
C ALA A 185 4.54 5.42 -10.22
N GLY A 186 4.90 5.46 -11.50
CA GLY A 186 6.15 6.07 -11.96
C GLY A 186 6.27 7.55 -11.62
N ARG A 187 5.17 8.30 -11.78
CA ARG A 187 5.14 9.74 -11.53
C ARG A 187 5.25 10.10 -10.05
N ALA A 188 4.58 9.37 -9.18
CA ALA A 188 4.32 9.79 -7.80
C ALA A 188 4.55 8.71 -6.75
N GLY A 189 4.76 7.44 -7.12
CA GLY A 189 5.06 6.35 -6.18
C GLY A 189 6.55 6.28 -5.85
N ASP A 190 6.88 5.75 -4.68
CA ASP A 190 8.25 5.33 -4.35
C ASP A 190 8.48 3.90 -4.84
N GLY A 191 7.39 3.19 -5.15
CA GLY A 191 7.41 1.89 -5.80
C GLY A 191 6.13 1.60 -6.58
N PHE A 192 6.21 0.56 -7.39
CA PHE A 192 5.14 0.00 -8.19
C PHE A 192 4.89 -1.44 -7.79
N ILE A 193 3.63 -1.80 -7.54
CA ILE A 193 3.20 -3.18 -7.24
C ILE A 193 2.42 -3.71 -8.44
N CYS A 194 2.91 -4.81 -9.03
CA CYS A 194 2.20 -5.49 -10.10
C CYS A 194 1.08 -6.38 -9.54
N THR A 195 -0.08 -6.37 -10.18
CA THR A 195 -1.15 -7.32 -9.87
C THR A 195 -0.71 -8.74 -10.23
N SER A 196 -0.74 -9.65 -9.26
CA SER A 196 -0.47 -11.08 -9.49
C SER A 196 -1.52 -11.74 -10.39
N GLY A 197 -1.16 -12.91 -10.97
CA GLY A 197 -2.07 -13.71 -11.78
C GLY A 197 -2.38 -13.16 -13.18
N LYS A 198 -1.68 -12.13 -13.61
CA LYS A 198 -1.70 -11.63 -15.00
C LYS A 198 -0.49 -12.12 -15.76
N GLY A 199 -0.61 -12.26 -17.07
CA GLY A 199 0.49 -12.76 -17.92
C GLY A 199 1.70 -11.80 -17.91
N GLU A 200 2.88 -12.35 -18.17
CA GLU A 200 4.15 -11.61 -18.27
C GLU A 200 4.08 -10.43 -19.26
N GLU A 201 3.35 -10.60 -20.38
CA GLU A 201 3.15 -9.57 -21.39
C GLU A 201 2.51 -8.29 -20.81
N LEU A 202 1.54 -8.43 -19.88
CA LEU A 202 0.96 -7.25 -19.24
C LEU A 202 2.03 -6.48 -18.48
N TYR A 203 2.86 -7.18 -17.71
CA TYR A 203 3.90 -6.57 -16.91
C TYR A 203 4.97 -5.90 -17.77
N THR A 204 5.55 -6.65 -18.71
CA THR A 204 6.71 -6.20 -19.50
C THR A 204 6.35 -5.21 -20.61
N GLU A 205 5.20 -5.40 -21.29
CA GLU A 205 4.85 -4.61 -22.46
C GLU A 205 3.89 -3.44 -22.17
N LYS A 206 3.20 -3.47 -21.03
CA LYS A 206 2.22 -2.42 -20.71
C LYS A 206 2.54 -1.67 -19.43
N LEU A 207 2.80 -2.39 -18.32
CA LEU A 207 2.94 -1.75 -17.02
C LEU A 207 4.31 -1.11 -16.83
N LEU A 208 5.40 -1.84 -17.07
CA LEU A 208 6.76 -1.27 -16.95
C LEU A 208 7.01 -0.08 -17.88
N PRO A 209 6.61 -0.09 -19.17
CA PRO A 209 6.71 1.09 -20.01
C PRO A 209 5.90 2.27 -19.49
N ALA A 210 4.69 2.04 -18.95
CA ALA A 210 3.87 3.10 -18.36
C ALA A 210 4.51 3.69 -17.10
N VAL A 211 5.12 2.87 -16.24
CA VAL A 211 5.89 3.35 -15.07
C VAL A 211 7.05 4.22 -15.53
N ALA A 212 7.81 3.76 -16.54
CA ALA A 212 8.94 4.53 -17.10
C ALA A 212 8.48 5.87 -17.70
N GLU A 213 7.39 5.87 -18.45
CA GLU A 213 6.79 7.09 -18.99
C GLU A 213 6.37 8.06 -17.88
N GLY A 214 5.76 7.54 -16.82
CA GLY A 214 5.34 8.32 -15.65
C GLY A 214 6.51 8.96 -14.92
N ALA A 215 7.59 8.21 -14.69
CA ALA A 215 8.81 8.69 -14.07
C ALA A 215 9.47 9.80 -14.91
N ALA A 216 9.66 9.54 -16.22
CA ALA A 216 10.22 10.51 -17.16
C ALA A 216 9.41 11.82 -17.21
N ALA A 217 8.08 11.73 -17.27
CA ALA A 217 7.19 12.90 -17.28
C ALA A 217 7.27 13.74 -16.00
N ALA A 218 7.73 13.15 -14.89
CA ALA A 218 7.96 13.84 -13.61
C ALA A 218 9.43 14.25 -13.40
N GLY A 219 10.32 14.01 -14.36
CA GLY A 219 11.74 14.27 -14.23
C GLY A 219 12.45 13.37 -13.21
N ARG A 220 11.88 12.18 -12.94
CA ARG A 220 12.43 11.22 -11.98
C ARG A 220 13.23 10.13 -12.68
N ASP A 221 14.27 9.66 -12.01
CA ASP A 221 14.97 8.46 -12.46
C ASP A 221 14.09 7.23 -12.20
N LEU A 222 13.99 6.34 -13.20
CA LEU A 222 13.25 5.08 -13.07
C LEU A 222 13.84 4.15 -12.00
N SER A 223 15.14 4.26 -11.72
CA SER A 223 15.80 3.52 -10.64
C SER A 223 15.33 3.91 -9.24
N ALA A 224 14.72 5.11 -9.09
CA ALA A 224 14.12 5.56 -7.84
C ALA A 224 12.70 5.02 -7.61
N VAL A 225 12.19 4.19 -8.52
CA VAL A 225 10.89 3.52 -8.39
C VAL A 225 11.14 2.02 -8.22
N ASP A 226 10.93 1.52 -7.01
CA ASP A 226 11.01 0.09 -6.74
C ASP A 226 9.93 -0.70 -7.50
N LYS A 227 10.19 -1.98 -7.76
CA LYS A 227 9.28 -2.85 -8.52
C LYS A 227 9.04 -4.14 -7.74
N LEU A 228 7.78 -4.37 -7.41
CA LEU A 228 7.28 -5.53 -6.68
C LEU A 228 6.27 -6.29 -7.53
#